data_c5121de5a7c571242736d35d0751e885
#
_entry.id   c5121de5a7c571242736d35d0751e885
#
_cell.length_a   1.000
_cell.length_b   1.000
_cell.length_c   1.000
_cell.angle_alpha   90.00
_cell.angle_beta   90.00
_cell.angle_gamma   90.00
#
_symmetry.space_group_name_H-M   'P 1'
#
loop_
_entity.id
_entity.type
_entity.pdbx_description
1 polymer ?
#
loop_
_entity_poly.entity_id
_entity_poly.type
_entity_poly.pdbx_seq_one_letter_code
_entity_poly.pdbx_strand_id
1 'polypeptide(L)'
;MPSENDGTMVILSSPSGAGKTTLVNLLSKQENFKISISHTTRKPRDGEIQDKDYYFVNDKEFKRLINNQEFLEYAKVFKNYYGTTRTPVIDNLNKGKNVLFDIDWQGADQIRNKKLDYIL
;
A
#
# COMPACT_ATOMS: atom_id res chain seq x y z
N MET A 1 -7.96 5.51 -20.75
CA MET A 1 -7.08 4.34 -20.89
C MET A 1 -5.69 4.67 -20.38
N PRO A 2 -5.07 3.77 -19.65
CA PRO A 2 -3.68 3.97 -19.29
C PRO A 2 -2.81 3.96 -20.55
N SER A 3 -1.75 4.76 -20.53
CA SER A 3 -0.79 4.75 -21.63
C SER A 3 0.06 3.47 -21.57
N GLU A 4 0.80 3.19 -22.65
CA GLU A 4 1.70 2.05 -22.67
C GLU A 4 2.78 2.11 -21.60
N ASN A 5 3.07 3.32 -21.09
CA ASN A 5 4.11 3.54 -20.10
C ASN A 5 3.59 3.54 -18.66
N ASP A 6 2.28 3.41 -18.48
CA ASP A 6 1.70 3.37 -17.15
C ASP A 6 1.93 2.02 -16.50
N GLY A 7 2.24 2.03 -15.21
CA GLY A 7 2.37 0.82 -14.44
C GLY A 7 1.03 0.23 -14.05
N THR A 8 1.07 -0.92 -13.43
CA THR A 8 -0.11 -1.66 -12.97
C THR A 8 -0.07 -1.80 -11.47
N MET A 9 -1.24 -1.68 -10.82
CA MET A 9 -1.38 -1.97 -9.40
C MET A 9 -1.61 -3.47 -9.22
N VAL A 10 -0.79 -4.09 -8.37
CA VAL A 10 -0.91 -5.51 -8.03
C VAL A 10 -1.25 -5.60 -6.56
N ILE A 11 -2.37 -6.23 -6.22
CA ILE A 11 -2.86 -6.28 -4.85
C ILE A 11 -2.80 -7.72 -4.33
N LEU A 12 -2.09 -7.91 -3.22
CA LEU A 12 -2.06 -9.17 -2.50
C LEU A 12 -2.83 -8.99 -1.20
N SER A 13 -3.93 -9.69 -1.06
CA SER A 13 -4.79 -9.60 0.12
C SER A 13 -5.08 -10.96 0.74
N SER A 14 -4.17 -11.90 0.58
CA SER A 14 -4.29 -13.22 1.19
C SER A 14 -3.99 -13.17 2.69
N PRO A 15 -4.44 -14.16 3.45
CA PRO A 15 -4.07 -14.25 4.87
C PRO A 15 -2.55 -14.32 5.04
N SER A 16 -2.06 -13.77 6.15
CA SER A 16 -0.64 -13.81 6.44
C SER A 16 -0.15 -15.25 6.56
N GLY A 17 1.09 -15.49 6.14
CA GLY A 17 1.69 -16.81 6.22
C GLY A 17 1.44 -17.72 5.03
N ALA A 18 0.66 -17.30 4.05
CA ALA A 18 0.33 -18.11 2.87
C ALA A 18 1.34 -17.93 1.72
N GLY A 19 2.62 -17.78 2.04
CA GLY A 19 3.65 -17.57 1.02
C GLY A 19 3.74 -16.15 0.51
N LYS A 20 2.95 -15.24 1.05
CA LYS A 20 2.88 -13.85 0.60
C LYS A 20 4.21 -13.11 0.78
N THR A 21 4.87 -13.33 1.92
CA THR A 21 6.15 -12.69 2.21
C THR A 21 7.22 -13.07 1.17
N THR A 22 7.26 -14.36 0.78
CA THR A 22 8.19 -14.83 -0.23
C THR A 22 7.93 -14.16 -1.57
N LEU A 23 6.66 -14.09 -1.97
CA LEU A 23 6.28 -13.46 -3.23
C LEU A 23 6.63 -11.96 -3.23
N VAL A 24 6.33 -11.26 -2.14
CA VAL A 24 6.67 -9.83 -2.01
C VAL A 24 8.17 -9.64 -2.14
N ASN A 25 8.97 -10.47 -1.47
CA ASN A 25 10.43 -10.38 -1.54
C ASN A 25 10.97 -10.60 -2.95
N LEU A 26 10.40 -11.57 -3.68
CA LEU A 26 10.80 -11.85 -5.05
C LEU A 26 10.46 -10.68 -5.98
N LEU A 27 9.25 -10.15 -5.87
CA LEU A 27 8.81 -9.05 -6.72
C LEU A 27 9.56 -7.75 -6.42
N SER A 28 9.92 -7.52 -5.15
CA SER A 28 10.63 -6.29 -4.76
C SER A 28 12.01 -6.17 -5.41
N LYS A 29 12.57 -7.27 -5.87
CA LYS A 29 13.86 -7.29 -6.56
C LYS A 29 13.75 -6.97 -8.05
N GLN A 30 12.55 -6.92 -8.60
CA GLN A 30 12.34 -6.56 -9.99
C GLN A 30 12.41 -5.05 -10.16
N GLU A 31 13.13 -4.57 -11.17
CA GLU A 31 13.35 -3.14 -11.37
C GLU A 31 12.06 -2.34 -11.59
N ASN A 32 11.07 -2.97 -12.21
CA ASN A 32 9.82 -2.29 -12.54
C ASN A 32 8.74 -2.46 -11.48
N PHE A 33 9.07 -3.05 -10.32
CA PHE A 33 8.15 -3.18 -9.20
C PHE A 33 8.57 -2.30 -8.03
N LYS A 34 7.60 -1.65 -7.41
CA LYS A 34 7.78 -0.91 -6.17
C LYS A 34 6.78 -1.42 -5.16
N ILE A 35 7.24 -1.65 -3.94
CA ILE A 35 6.36 -2.06 -2.84
C ILE A 35 5.76 -0.80 -2.24
N SER A 36 4.44 -0.77 -2.14
CA SER A 36 3.74 0.31 -1.46
C SER A 36 3.98 0.20 0.05
N ILE A 37 4.37 1.29 0.68
CA ILE A 37 4.61 1.34 2.12
C ILE A 37 3.42 2.04 2.77
N SER A 38 2.75 1.35 3.69
CA SER A 38 1.57 1.87 4.37
C SER A 38 1.93 2.74 5.55
N HIS A 39 1.07 3.69 5.86
CA HIS A 39 1.08 4.40 7.14
C HIS A 39 0.36 3.57 8.18
N THR A 40 0.80 3.63 9.41
CA THR A 40 0.10 2.97 10.52
C THR A 40 0.27 3.76 11.82
N THR A 41 -0.74 3.65 12.67
CA THR A 41 -0.67 4.19 14.03
C THR A 41 -0.15 3.16 15.03
N ARG A 42 0.06 1.92 14.59
CA ARG A 42 0.65 0.88 15.42
C ARG A 42 2.10 1.22 15.73
N LYS A 43 2.53 0.94 16.94
CA LYS A 43 3.93 1.13 17.31
C LYS A 43 4.82 0.12 16.59
N PRO A 44 6.05 0.51 16.22
CA PRO A 44 6.98 -0.42 15.59
C PRO A 44 7.25 -1.64 16.46
N ARG A 45 7.36 -2.80 15.82
CA ARG A 45 7.83 -4.02 16.47
C ARG A 45 9.34 -4.10 16.32
N ASP A 46 9.95 -5.01 17.10
CA ASP A 46 11.41 -5.21 17.02
C ASP A 46 11.82 -5.54 15.58
N GLY A 47 12.83 -4.83 15.10
CA GLY A 47 13.34 -5.03 13.75
C GLY A 47 12.62 -4.25 12.67
N GLU A 48 11.48 -3.62 12.98
CA GLU A 48 10.79 -2.79 11.99
C GLU A 48 11.43 -1.40 11.90
N ILE A 49 11.53 -0.89 10.68
CA ILE A 49 12.24 0.35 10.38
C ILE A 49 11.29 1.37 9.79
N GLN A 50 11.34 2.60 10.31
CA GLN A 50 10.58 3.74 9.80
C GLN A 50 10.90 3.95 8.31
N ASP A 51 9.86 4.18 7.52
CA ASP A 51 9.92 4.47 6.09
C ASP A 51 10.33 3.27 5.23
N LYS A 52 10.56 2.13 5.84
CA LYS A 52 10.86 0.89 5.12
C LYS A 52 9.75 -0.13 5.27
N ASP A 53 9.38 -0.43 6.51
CA ASP A 53 8.29 -1.38 6.79
C ASP A 53 6.95 -0.67 6.82
N TYR A 54 6.91 0.48 7.48
CA TYR A 54 5.74 1.35 7.57
C TYR A 54 6.19 2.79 7.74
N TYR A 55 5.30 3.72 7.44
CA TYR A 55 5.39 5.08 7.93
C TYR A 55 4.63 5.11 9.25
N PHE A 56 5.35 5.04 10.37
CA PHE A 56 4.75 5.02 11.71
C PHE A 56 4.40 6.46 12.11
N VAL A 57 3.12 6.70 12.33
CA VAL A 57 2.60 8.03 12.67
C VAL A 57 1.67 7.93 13.88
N ASN A 58 1.38 9.07 14.51
CA ASN A 58 0.39 9.09 15.59
C ASN A 58 -1.02 9.24 15.03
N ASP A 59 -2.02 9.08 15.90
CA ASP A 59 -3.42 9.19 15.52
C ASP A 59 -3.76 10.55 14.91
N LYS A 60 -3.19 11.61 15.46
CA LYS A 60 -3.45 12.97 14.98
C LYS A 60 -2.98 13.14 13.55
N GLU A 61 -1.78 12.67 13.24
CA GLU A 61 -1.23 12.74 11.87
C GLU A 61 -2.05 11.88 10.91
N PHE A 62 -2.45 10.68 11.33
CA PHE A 62 -3.25 9.80 10.49
C PHE A 62 -4.59 10.46 10.16
N LYS A 63 -5.25 11.06 11.14
CA LYS A 63 -6.52 11.74 10.92
C LYS A 63 -6.36 12.96 10.02
N ARG A 64 -5.23 13.66 10.12
CA ARG A 64 -4.93 14.77 9.21
C ARG A 64 -4.87 14.29 7.76
N LEU A 65 -4.21 13.16 7.53
CA LEU A 65 -4.12 12.56 6.19
C LEU A 65 -5.50 12.16 5.66
N ILE A 66 -6.37 11.62 6.52
CA ILE A 66 -7.75 11.30 6.14
C ILE A 66 -8.50 12.57 5.71
N ASN A 67 -8.42 13.61 6.53
CA ASN A 67 -9.15 14.85 6.29
C ASN A 67 -8.68 15.55 5.02
N ASN A 68 -7.42 15.40 4.67
CA ASN A 68 -6.87 15.99 3.45
C ASN A 68 -7.04 15.09 2.22
N GLN A 69 -7.75 13.97 2.37
CA GLN A 69 -8.01 13.02 1.29
C GLN A 69 -6.74 12.49 0.63
N GLU A 70 -5.70 12.29 1.43
CA GLU A 70 -4.41 11.82 0.92
C GLU A 70 -4.32 10.31 0.80
N PHE A 71 -5.27 9.57 1.41
CA PHE A 71 -5.25 8.11 1.35
C PHE A 71 -5.94 7.58 0.10
N LEU A 72 -5.30 6.63 -0.55
CA LEU A 72 -5.93 5.80 -1.57
C LEU A 72 -6.90 4.81 -0.92
N GLU A 73 -6.50 4.23 0.21
CA GLU A 73 -7.33 3.38 1.04
C GLU A 73 -6.87 3.53 2.49
N TYR A 74 -7.76 3.26 3.42
CA TYR A 74 -7.41 3.14 4.83
C TYR A 74 -8.45 2.31 5.55
N ALA A 75 -8.03 1.68 6.66
CA ALA A 75 -8.92 0.87 7.47
C ALA A 75 -8.40 0.83 8.91
N LYS A 76 -9.32 0.56 9.83
CA LYS A 76 -8.96 0.31 11.22
C LYS A 76 -9.02 -1.20 11.46
N VAL A 77 -7.90 -1.77 11.87
CA VAL A 77 -7.78 -3.20 12.16
C VAL A 77 -7.41 -3.33 13.63
N PHE A 78 -8.31 -3.93 14.41
CA PHE A 78 -8.23 -3.94 15.88
C PHE A 78 -8.23 -2.51 16.40
N LYS A 79 -7.14 -2.05 17.00
CA LYS A 79 -7.06 -0.72 17.60
C LYS A 79 -6.26 0.26 16.77
N ASN A 80 -5.70 -0.18 15.66
CA ASN A 80 -4.76 0.63 14.88
C ASN A 80 -5.28 0.91 13.48
N TYR A 81 -4.89 2.06 12.97
CA TYR A 81 -5.17 2.44 11.58
C TYR A 81 -4.04 2.00 10.68
N TYR A 82 -4.42 1.65 9.45
CA TYR A 82 -3.49 1.34 8.36
C TYR A 82 -4.02 2.02 7.11
N GLY A 83 -3.14 2.59 6.31
CA GLY A 83 -3.56 3.23 5.08
C GLY A 83 -2.42 3.45 4.11
N THR A 84 -2.77 3.58 2.84
CA THR A 84 -1.81 3.83 1.76
C THR A 84 -2.13 5.18 1.13
N THR A 85 -1.15 6.09 1.13
CA THR A 85 -1.32 7.39 0.50
C THR A 85 -1.24 7.25 -1.02
N ARG A 86 -1.98 8.12 -1.72
CA ARG A 86 -2.12 8.02 -3.18
C ARG A 86 -0.92 8.57 -3.95
N THR A 87 -0.29 9.62 -3.47
CA THR A 87 0.75 10.32 -4.23
C THR A 87 1.92 9.43 -4.64
N PRO A 88 2.57 8.67 -3.73
CA PRO A 88 3.67 7.80 -4.16
C PRO A 88 3.22 6.72 -5.14
N VAL A 89 1.99 6.21 -4.98
CA VAL A 89 1.45 5.18 -5.87
C VAL A 89 1.28 5.76 -7.28
N ILE A 90 0.62 6.90 -7.38
CA ILE A 90 0.37 7.54 -8.67
C ILE A 90 1.68 7.91 -9.35
N ASP A 91 2.64 8.45 -8.60
CA ASP A 91 3.94 8.82 -9.15
C ASP A 91 4.67 7.62 -9.77
N ASN A 92 4.66 6.49 -9.07
CA ASN A 92 5.31 5.28 -9.58
C ASN A 92 4.59 4.73 -10.82
N LEU A 93 3.25 4.72 -10.81
CA LEU A 93 2.49 4.27 -11.97
C LEU A 93 2.77 5.14 -13.19
N ASN A 94 2.86 6.46 -13.00
CA ASN A 94 3.14 7.39 -14.09
C ASN A 94 4.55 7.20 -14.67
N LYS A 95 5.47 6.63 -13.90
CA LYS A 95 6.83 6.30 -14.35
C LYS A 95 6.89 4.92 -15.00
N GLY A 96 5.75 4.26 -15.20
CA GLY A 96 5.71 2.93 -15.78
C GLY A 96 6.07 1.81 -14.82
N LYS A 97 6.14 2.09 -13.54
CA LYS A 97 6.47 1.07 -12.54
C LYS A 97 5.21 0.43 -12.00
N ASN A 98 5.28 -0.87 -11.75
CA ASN A 98 4.18 -1.60 -11.12
C ASN A 98 4.27 -1.43 -9.61
N VAL A 99 3.14 -1.20 -8.97
CA VAL A 99 3.10 -0.99 -7.52
C VAL A 99 2.42 -2.19 -6.88
N LEU A 100 3.11 -2.82 -5.95
CA LEU A 100 2.62 -3.99 -5.22
C LEU A 100 2.08 -3.56 -3.87
N PHE A 101 0.83 -3.92 -3.59
CA PHE A 101 0.17 -3.68 -2.31
C PHE A 101 0.07 -4.98 -1.54
N ASP A 102 0.48 -4.95 -0.29
CA ASP A 102 0.30 -6.04 0.67
C ASP A 102 -0.68 -5.54 1.73
N ILE A 103 -1.97 -5.63 1.43
CA ILE A 103 -3.03 -5.05 2.26
C ILE A 103 -4.13 -6.09 2.52
N ASP A 104 -4.99 -5.80 3.50
CA ASP A 104 -6.10 -6.69 3.80
C ASP A 104 -7.25 -6.48 2.80
N TRP A 105 -8.29 -7.31 2.95
CA TRP A 105 -9.42 -7.27 2.03
C TRP A 105 -10.19 -5.94 2.08
N GLN A 106 -10.19 -5.26 3.23
CA GLN A 106 -10.88 -3.97 3.37
C GLN A 106 -10.23 -2.92 2.49
N GLY A 107 -8.88 -2.85 2.53
CA GLY A 107 -8.14 -1.94 1.67
C GLY A 107 -8.28 -2.29 0.20
N ALA A 108 -8.22 -3.60 -0.12
CA ALA A 108 -8.40 -4.07 -1.50
C ALA A 108 -9.76 -3.65 -2.06
N ASP A 109 -10.83 -3.78 -1.26
CA ASP A 109 -12.18 -3.37 -1.67
C ASP A 109 -12.25 -1.86 -1.93
N GLN A 110 -11.63 -1.05 -1.09
CA GLN A 110 -11.62 0.40 -1.27
C GLN A 110 -10.96 0.79 -2.60
N ILE A 111 -9.84 0.17 -2.93
CA ILE A 111 -9.14 0.44 -4.19
C ILE A 111 -9.99 -0.01 -5.37
N ARG A 112 -10.61 -1.19 -5.26
CA ARG A 112 -11.48 -1.72 -6.31
C ARG A 112 -12.65 -0.78 -6.58
N ASN A 113 -13.25 -0.25 -5.53
CA ASN A 113 -14.39 0.66 -5.65
C ASN A 113 -14.01 2.02 -6.26
N LYS A 114 -12.73 2.37 -6.28
CA LYS A 114 -12.25 3.59 -6.93
C LYS A 114 -12.04 3.41 -8.44
N LYS A 115 -12.33 2.21 -8.94
CA LYS A 115 -12.26 1.88 -10.38
C LYS A 115 -10.89 2.14 -10.99
N LEU A 116 -9.85 1.86 -10.23
CA LEU A 116 -8.48 1.94 -10.70
C LEU A 116 -8.08 0.61 -11.34
N ASP A 117 -7.19 0.66 -12.34
CA ASP A 117 -6.66 -0.54 -12.95
C ASP A 117 -5.77 -1.28 -11.95
N TYR A 118 -6.07 -2.56 -11.74
CA TYR A 118 -5.32 -3.39 -10.80
C TYR A 118 -5.45 -4.86 -11.15
N ILE A 119 -4.53 -5.66 -10.60
CA ILE A 119 -4.54 -7.12 -10.68
C ILE A 119 -4.53 -7.67 -9.26
N LEU A 120 -5.40 -8.63 -9.01
CA LEU A 120 -5.48 -9.31 -7.72
C LEU A 120 -4.66 -10.60 -7.74
#